data_c8a9adf05e5fa94d94a61be0ccc9b6d9
#
_entry.id   c8a9adf05e5fa94d94a61be0ccc9b6d9
#
_cell.length_a   1.000
_cell.length_b   1.000
_cell.length_c   1.000
_cell.angle_alpha   90.00
_cell.angle_beta   90.00
_cell.angle_gamma   90.00
#
_symmetry.space_group_name_H-M   'P 1'
#
loop_
_entity.id
_entity.type
_entity.pdbx_description
1 polymer ?
#
loop_
_entity_poly.entity_id
_entity_poly.type
_entity_poly.pdbx_seq_one_letter_code
_entity_poly.pdbx_strand_id
1 'polypeptide(L)'
;MSTQLPPPYNTNEGGGCPFGGSATSGADIVRSEGAQLDFSQSMTYGDYLHLDELLGAQKPRSPDHNEMLFIIQHQTSELWMKLMLHELRAAIADVAKDELSDAFKKLARVSKIMEQLVHAWDVLATMTP
;
A
#
# COMPACT_ATOMS: atom_id res chain seq x y z
N MET A 1 33.81 19.51 6.50
CA MET A 1 33.06 19.17 5.29
C MET A 1 31.58 19.08 5.69
N SER A 2 30.83 20.12 5.35
CA SER A 2 29.39 20.20 5.72
C SER A 2 28.56 19.41 4.71
N THR A 3 27.94 18.35 5.18
CA THR A 3 27.02 17.53 4.36
C THR A 3 25.66 18.22 4.34
N GLN A 4 25.37 18.89 3.24
CA GLN A 4 24.10 19.58 3.02
C GLN A 4 23.05 18.55 2.60
N LEU A 5 21.97 18.44 3.38
CA LEU A 5 20.80 17.60 3.06
C LEU A 5 20.13 18.08 1.76
N PRO A 6 19.63 17.18 0.92
CA PRO A 6 18.88 17.58 -0.27
C PRO A 6 17.56 18.28 0.11
N PRO A 7 17.07 19.22 -0.72
CA PRO A 7 15.84 19.94 -0.46
C PRO A 7 14.60 19.03 -0.53
N PRO A 8 13.50 19.40 0.15
CA PRO A 8 12.28 18.64 0.11
C PRO A 8 11.68 18.57 -1.30
N TYR A 9 11.11 17.45 -1.64
CA TYR A 9 10.52 17.14 -2.94
C TYR A 9 9.43 18.15 -3.32
N ASN A 10 9.62 18.86 -4.42
CA ASN A 10 8.63 19.83 -4.93
C ASN A 10 7.62 19.09 -5.82
N THR A 11 6.36 18.99 -5.38
CA THR A 11 5.28 18.26 -6.06
C THR A 11 4.56 19.04 -7.16
N ASN A 12 5.17 20.10 -7.72
CA ASN A 12 4.49 21.01 -8.64
C ASN A 12 5.10 21.04 -10.04
N GLU A 13 5.37 19.87 -10.65
CA GLU A 13 5.62 19.80 -12.09
C GLU A 13 4.73 18.72 -12.73
N GLY A 14 3.74 19.22 -13.49
CA GLY A 14 2.83 18.41 -14.29
C GLY A 14 3.57 17.76 -15.48
N GLY A 15 4.06 16.55 -15.28
CA GLY A 15 4.56 15.67 -16.34
C GLY A 15 3.45 14.79 -16.88
N GLY A 16 2.86 15.14 -18.04
CA GLY A 16 1.88 14.32 -18.74
C GLY A 16 2.52 13.02 -19.24
N CYS A 17 1.97 11.87 -18.83
CA CYS A 17 2.34 10.56 -19.37
C CYS A 17 1.80 10.39 -20.79
N PRO A 18 2.62 9.91 -21.79
CA PRO A 18 2.24 9.80 -23.20
C PRO A 18 1.57 8.46 -23.56
N PHE A 19 0.78 7.87 -22.72
CA PHE A 19 0.00 6.67 -23.06
C PHE A 19 -1.50 6.98 -23.02
N GLY A 20 -2.02 7.45 -24.18
CA GLY A 20 -3.44 7.57 -24.48
C GLY A 20 -4.07 6.21 -24.71
N GLY A 21 -4.56 5.59 -23.66
CA GLY A 21 -5.57 4.56 -23.68
C GLY A 21 -6.56 4.91 -22.59
N SER A 22 -7.86 4.81 -22.84
CA SER A 22 -8.91 5.06 -21.85
C SER A 22 -8.91 3.93 -20.79
N ALA A 23 -7.82 3.84 -20.03
CA ALA A 23 -7.75 3.03 -18.84
C ALA A 23 -8.47 3.82 -17.75
N THR A 24 -9.53 3.25 -17.21
CA THR A 24 -10.17 3.74 -15.98
C THR A 24 -9.05 4.00 -14.96
N SER A 25 -8.92 5.27 -14.55
CA SER A 25 -7.87 5.65 -13.59
C SER A 25 -8.03 4.80 -12.32
N GLY A 26 -6.91 4.43 -11.68
CA GLY A 26 -6.99 3.74 -10.38
C GLY A 26 -7.85 4.49 -9.37
N ALA A 27 -7.90 5.81 -9.45
CA ALA A 27 -8.78 6.67 -8.66
C ALA A 27 -10.27 6.46 -8.98
N ASP A 28 -10.63 6.20 -10.25
CA ASP A 28 -12.02 5.96 -10.65
C ASP A 28 -12.50 4.58 -10.18
N ILE A 29 -11.61 3.59 -10.20
CA ILE A 29 -11.90 2.24 -9.69
C ILE A 29 -12.13 2.31 -8.17
N VAL A 30 -11.26 3.00 -7.43
CA VAL A 30 -11.38 3.15 -5.97
C VAL A 30 -12.65 3.93 -5.59
N ARG A 31 -13.03 4.96 -6.37
CA ARG A 31 -14.28 5.72 -6.17
C ARG A 31 -15.52 4.86 -6.43
N SER A 32 -15.49 3.97 -7.43
CA SER A 32 -16.61 3.07 -7.73
C SER A 32 -16.88 2.05 -6.63
N GLU A 33 -15.87 1.75 -5.80
CA GLU A 33 -15.98 0.85 -4.65
C GLU A 33 -16.35 1.56 -3.33
N GLY A 34 -16.74 2.84 -3.38
CA GLY A 34 -17.21 3.59 -2.22
C GLY A 34 -16.10 4.11 -1.29
N ALA A 35 -14.83 4.09 -1.72
CA ALA A 35 -13.76 4.70 -0.97
C ALA A 35 -13.87 6.22 -0.99
N GLN A 36 -13.70 6.85 0.18
CA GLN A 36 -13.67 8.30 0.29
C GLN A 36 -12.33 8.81 -0.23
N LEU A 37 -12.35 9.58 -1.33
CA LEU A 37 -11.15 10.17 -1.94
C LEU A 37 -11.08 11.68 -1.81
N ASP A 38 -12.16 12.32 -1.36
CA ASP A 38 -12.21 13.76 -1.13
C ASP A 38 -12.07 14.06 0.37
N PHE A 39 -10.89 14.55 0.75
CA PHE A 39 -10.54 14.91 2.13
C PHE A 39 -10.44 16.43 2.31
N SER A 40 -10.82 17.22 1.28
CA SER A 40 -10.61 18.68 1.24
C SER A 40 -11.33 19.46 2.33
N GLN A 41 -12.35 18.89 2.98
CA GLN A 41 -13.17 19.60 3.96
C GLN A 41 -12.90 19.27 5.44
N SER A 42 -12.14 18.21 5.76
CA SER A 42 -11.98 17.79 7.16
C SER A 42 -10.65 17.18 7.55
N MET A 43 -9.84 16.69 6.57
CA MET A 43 -8.67 15.88 6.85
C MET A 43 -7.75 15.87 5.63
N THR A 44 -6.42 15.92 5.83
CA THR A 44 -5.48 15.72 4.73
C THR A 44 -5.31 14.22 4.42
N TYR A 45 -4.76 13.91 3.25
CA TYR A 45 -4.40 12.54 2.88
C TYR A 45 -3.45 11.89 3.89
N GLY A 46 -2.48 12.66 4.39
CA GLY A 46 -1.54 12.20 5.41
C GLY A 46 -2.22 11.87 6.73
N ASP A 47 -3.14 12.73 7.17
CA ASP A 47 -3.90 12.52 8.40
C ASP A 47 -4.80 11.28 8.30
N TYR A 48 -5.48 11.09 7.16
CA TYR A 48 -6.35 9.92 6.95
C TYR A 48 -5.58 8.60 6.98
N LEU A 49 -4.38 8.57 6.41
CA LEU A 49 -3.53 7.38 6.38
C LEU A 49 -2.62 7.25 7.60
N HIS A 50 -2.63 8.23 8.52
CA HIS A 50 -1.70 8.28 9.66
C HIS A 50 -0.25 8.13 9.21
N LEU A 51 0.14 8.88 8.15
CA LEU A 51 1.45 8.69 7.51
C LEU A 51 2.61 9.05 8.43
N ASP A 52 2.46 10.04 9.30
CA ASP A 52 3.51 10.43 10.25
C ASP A 52 3.81 9.27 11.23
N GLU A 53 2.77 8.60 11.71
CA GLU A 53 2.92 7.43 12.58
C GLU A 53 3.49 6.23 11.81
N LEU A 54 2.94 5.95 10.62
CA LEU A 54 3.35 4.82 9.79
C LEU A 54 4.81 4.95 9.34
N LEU A 55 5.20 6.12 8.82
CA LEU A 55 6.55 6.38 8.33
C LEU A 55 7.54 6.69 9.47
N GLY A 56 7.07 6.97 10.67
CA GLY A 56 7.88 7.12 11.88
C GLY A 56 8.04 5.84 12.71
N ALA A 57 7.43 4.73 12.26
CA ALA A 57 7.46 3.46 13.00
C ALA A 57 8.75 2.66 12.83
N GLN A 58 9.61 3.02 11.87
CA GLN A 58 10.88 2.36 11.60
C GLN A 58 11.94 2.84 12.59
N LYS A 59 12.38 1.96 13.47
CA LYS A 59 13.38 2.26 14.52
C LYS A 59 14.53 1.26 14.45
N PRO A 60 15.52 1.49 13.56
CA PRO A 60 16.73 0.66 13.47
C PRO A 60 17.48 0.63 14.80
N ARG A 61 18.08 -0.50 15.10
CA ARG A 61 18.88 -0.72 16.33
C ARG A 61 20.38 -0.83 16.05
N SER A 62 20.77 -0.85 14.79
CA SER A 62 22.15 -0.92 14.33
C SER A 62 22.41 0.16 13.28
N PRO A 63 23.67 0.46 12.95
CA PRO A 63 24.05 1.35 11.86
C PRO A 63 24.01 0.67 10.47
N ASP A 64 23.58 -0.58 10.39
CA ASP A 64 23.54 -1.32 9.12
C ASP A 64 22.44 -0.74 8.21
N HIS A 65 22.84 -0.40 6.98
CA HIS A 65 21.94 0.14 5.97
C HIS A 65 20.77 -0.81 5.65
N ASN A 66 21.03 -2.11 5.66
CA ASN A 66 20.05 -3.13 5.29
C ASN A 66 18.98 -3.34 6.38
N GLU A 67 19.22 -2.91 7.62
CA GLU A 67 18.23 -3.04 8.69
C GLU A 67 16.95 -2.25 8.37
N MET A 68 17.05 -1.09 7.75
CA MET A 68 15.89 -0.32 7.32
C MET A 68 15.07 -1.06 6.26
N LEU A 69 15.74 -1.68 5.27
CA LEU A 69 15.09 -2.51 4.27
C LEU A 69 14.36 -3.68 4.93
N PHE A 70 15.02 -4.38 5.86
CA PHE A 70 14.42 -5.50 6.59
C PHE A 70 13.16 -5.06 7.35
N ILE A 71 13.22 -3.95 8.10
CA ILE A 71 12.08 -3.44 8.87
C ILE A 71 10.91 -3.09 7.95
N ILE A 72 11.14 -2.27 6.91
CA ILE A 72 10.08 -1.82 6.01
C ILE A 72 9.46 -3.00 5.27
N GLN A 73 10.28 -3.93 4.79
CA GLN A 73 9.81 -5.11 4.08
C GLN A 73 8.87 -5.97 4.95
N HIS A 74 9.21 -6.17 6.22
CA HIS A 74 8.37 -6.93 7.13
C HIS A 74 7.10 -6.14 7.51
N GLN A 75 7.20 -4.85 7.79
CA GLN A 75 6.03 -4.01 8.07
C GLN A 75 5.05 -3.98 6.88
N THR A 76 5.55 -3.90 5.66
CA THR A 76 4.73 -3.94 4.44
C THR A 76 4.02 -5.30 4.30
N SER A 77 4.74 -6.39 4.58
CA SER A 77 4.15 -7.74 4.56
C SER A 77 3.05 -7.91 5.61
N GLU A 78 3.25 -7.39 6.81
CA GLU A 78 2.24 -7.39 7.88
C GLU A 78 0.97 -6.61 7.49
N LEU A 79 1.13 -5.46 6.81
CA LEU A 79 0.00 -4.68 6.30
C LEU A 79 -0.78 -5.44 5.22
N TRP A 80 -0.09 -6.12 4.29
CA TRP A 80 -0.73 -7.00 3.30
C TRP A 80 -1.45 -8.17 3.96
N MET A 81 -0.85 -8.82 4.95
CA MET A 81 -1.50 -9.90 5.69
C MET A 81 -2.73 -9.42 6.47
N LYS A 82 -2.67 -8.23 7.05
CA LYS A 82 -3.81 -7.60 7.71
C LYS A 82 -4.98 -7.38 6.73
N LEU A 83 -4.68 -6.86 5.53
CA LEU A 83 -5.69 -6.67 4.48
C LEU A 83 -6.27 -8.02 4.02
N MET A 84 -5.42 -9.03 3.82
CA MET A 84 -5.86 -10.37 3.43
C MET A 84 -6.83 -10.97 4.46
N LEU A 85 -6.53 -10.84 5.75
CA LEU A 85 -7.43 -11.30 6.82
C LEU A 85 -8.76 -10.54 6.83
N HIS A 86 -8.74 -9.25 6.51
CA HIS A 86 -9.95 -8.43 6.38
C HIS A 86 -10.84 -8.94 5.24
N GLU A 87 -10.27 -9.15 4.06
CA GLU A 87 -10.99 -9.66 2.88
C GLU A 87 -11.54 -11.08 3.10
N LEU A 88 -10.74 -11.97 3.69
CA LEU A 88 -11.18 -13.35 3.97
C LEU A 88 -12.34 -13.39 4.96
N ARG A 89 -12.32 -12.57 6.01
CA ARG A 89 -13.43 -12.49 6.96
C ARG A 89 -14.72 -12.00 6.28
N ALA A 90 -14.59 -11.00 5.41
CA ALA A 90 -15.72 -10.49 4.64
C ALA A 90 -16.25 -11.54 3.66
N ALA A 91 -15.37 -12.27 2.95
CA ALA A 91 -15.78 -13.36 2.05
C ALA A 91 -16.53 -14.49 2.78
N ILE A 92 -16.08 -14.86 3.99
CA ILE A 92 -16.77 -15.86 4.83
C ILE A 92 -18.18 -15.37 5.19
N ALA A 93 -18.33 -14.10 5.52
CA ALA A 93 -19.63 -13.51 5.86
C ALA A 93 -20.58 -13.48 4.65
N ASP A 94 -20.07 -13.24 3.43
CA ASP A 94 -20.86 -13.26 2.20
C ASP A 94 -21.31 -14.69 1.86
N VAL A 95 -20.43 -15.67 2.00
CA VAL A 95 -20.78 -17.09 1.80
C VAL A 95 -21.88 -17.51 2.77
N ALA A 96 -21.84 -17.07 4.03
CA ALA A 96 -22.88 -17.37 5.01
C ALA A 96 -24.24 -16.76 4.65
N LYS A 97 -24.28 -15.74 3.80
CA LYS A 97 -25.52 -15.10 3.29
C LYS A 97 -25.91 -15.55 1.89
N ASP A 98 -25.19 -16.51 1.31
CA ASP A 98 -25.33 -16.97 -0.08
C ASP A 98 -25.02 -15.87 -1.14
N GLU A 99 -24.24 -14.85 -0.76
CA GLU A 99 -23.78 -13.76 -1.64
C GLU A 99 -22.48 -14.16 -2.38
N LEU A 100 -22.54 -15.24 -3.15
CA LEU A 100 -21.35 -15.88 -3.72
C LEU A 100 -20.58 -14.99 -4.70
N SER A 101 -21.27 -14.12 -5.46
CA SER A 101 -20.61 -13.20 -6.40
C SER A 101 -19.64 -12.25 -5.67
N ASP A 102 -20.05 -11.72 -4.53
CA ASP A 102 -19.25 -10.77 -3.74
C ASP A 102 -18.13 -11.48 -2.98
N ALA A 103 -18.40 -12.72 -2.51
CA ALA A 103 -17.36 -13.57 -1.95
C ALA A 103 -16.24 -13.86 -2.97
N PHE A 104 -16.56 -14.19 -4.22
CA PHE A 104 -15.57 -14.45 -5.27
C PHE A 104 -14.73 -13.21 -5.61
N LYS A 105 -15.31 -12.02 -5.62
CA LYS A 105 -14.55 -10.76 -5.81
C LYS A 105 -13.50 -10.57 -4.70
N LYS A 106 -13.89 -10.82 -3.44
CA LYS A 106 -12.98 -10.71 -2.30
C LYS A 106 -11.87 -11.76 -2.36
N LEU A 107 -12.19 -13.00 -2.73
CA LEU A 107 -11.19 -14.05 -2.92
C LEU A 107 -10.21 -13.74 -4.06
N ALA A 108 -10.70 -13.15 -5.17
CA ALA A 108 -9.82 -12.67 -6.24
C ALA A 108 -8.86 -11.59 -5.75
N ARG A 109 -9.32 -10.67 -4.87
CA ARG A 109 -8.45 -9.67 -4.23
C ARG A 109 -7.42 -10.32 -3.32
N VAL A 110 -7.79 -11.33 -2.54
CA VAL A 110 -6.85 -12.13 -1.73
C VAL A 110 -5.75 -12.73 -2.59
N SER A 111 -6.08 -13.29 -3.76
CA SER A 111 -5.08 -13.81 -4.71
C SER A 111 -4.10 -12.73 -5.14
N LYS A 112 -4.57 -11.50 -5.41
CA LYS A 112 -3.70 -10.38 -5.78
C LYS A 112 -2.81 -9.90 -4.63
N ILE A 113 -3.29 -9.95 -3.40
CA ILE A 113 -2.48 -9.66 -2.21
C ILE A 113 -1.38 -10.72 -2.06
N MET A 114 -1.69 -11.99 -2.27
CA MET A 114 -0.69 -13.07 -2.23
C MET A 114 0.41 -12.87 -3.27
N GLU A 115 0.07 -12.43 -4.49
CA GLU A 115 1.07 -12.08 -5.51
C GLU A 115 2.04 -10.99 -5.00
N GLN A 116 1.54 -9.95 -4.30
CA GLN A 116 2.39 -8.90 -3.73
C GLN A 116 3.33 -9.46 -2.64
N LEU A 117 2.84 -10.35 -1.78
CA LEU A 117 3.66 -11.00 -0.77
C LEU A 117 4.78 -11.85 -1.38
N VAL A 118 4.50 -12.55 -2.48
CA VAL A 118 5.51 -13.32 -3.22
C VAL A 118 6.56 -12.39 -3.82
N HIS A 119 6.14 -11.32 -4.54
CA HIS A 119 7.08 -10.36 -5.12
C HIS A 119 7.91 -9.59 -4.08
N ALA A 120 7.40 -9.46 -2.87
CA ALA A 120 8.13 -8.84 -1.78
C ALA A 120 9.45 -9.58 -1.44
N TRP A 121 9.52 -10.89 -1.68
CA TRP A 121 10.74 -11.68 -1.50
C TRP A 121 11.86 -11.30 -2.46
N ASP A 122 11.53 -10.81 -3.66
CA ASP A 122 12.52 -10.38 -4.64
C ASP A 122 13.34 -9.19 -4.10
N VAL A 123 12.68 -8.28 -3.36
CA VAL A 123 13.36 -7.17 -2.70
C VAL A 123 14.26 -7.68 -1.57
N LEU A 124 13.74 -8.59 -0.74
CA LEU A 124 14.51 -9.15 0.36
C LEU A 124 15.72 -9.96 -0.12
N ALA A 125 15.61 -10.65 -1.26
CA ALA A 125 16.69 -11.40 -1.89
C ALA A 125 17.86 -10.51 -2.36
N THR A 126 17.68 -9.20 -2.44
CA THR A 126 18.79 -8.26 -2.73
C THR A 126 19.72 -8.06 -1.52
N MET A 127 19.30 -8.48 -0.33
CA MET A 127 20.16 -8.50 0.85
C MET A 127 21.14 -9.68 0.71
N THR A 128 22.31 -9.40 0.13
CA THR A 128 23.42 -10.39 0.15
C THR A 128 24.16 -10.33 1.48
N PRO A 129 24.63 -11.46 2.01
CA PRO A 129 25.47 -11.48 3.20
C PRO A 129 26.81 -10.81 2.97
#